data_7a6c4fa11a738d2564c3584b9259c633
#
_entry.id   7a6c4fa11a738d2564c3584b9259c633
#
_cell.length_a   1.000
_cell.length_b   1.000
_cell.length_c   1.000
_cell.angle_alpha   90.00
_cell.angle_beta   90.00
_cell.angle_gamma   90.00
#
_symmetry.space_group_name_H-M   'P 1'
#
loop_
_entity.id
_entity.type
_entity.pdbx_description
1 polymer ?
#
loop_
_entity_poly.entity_id
_entity_poly.type
_entity_poly.pdbx_seq_one_letter_code
_entity_poly.pdbx_strand_id
1 'polypeptide(L)'
;MNLKSLVRDIPDFPKKGIVFKDIMPMLGDKDALRYVVDAMFVHYFGKRIDKVVSAEARGFIFGPAVAYHLGAGFVAVRKPGKLPLAGVESRPTEILSIGAWHASTGA
;
A
#
# COMPACT_ATOMS: atom_id res chain seq x y z
N MET A 1 -18.69 -4.10 -7.46
CA MET A 1 -18.40 -2.64 -7.54
C MET A 1 -17.48 -2.37 -8.71
N ASN A 2 -17.76 -1.36 -9.49
CA ASN A 2 -16.92 -1.03 -10.63
C ASN A 2 -15.87 0.01 -10.25
N LEU A 3 -14.74 -0.45 -9.77
CA LEU A 3 -13.66 0.45 -9.35
C LEU A 3 -13.02 1.18 -10.52
N LYS A 4 -13.05 0.59 -11.71
CA LYS A 4 -12.45 1.22 -12.88
C LYS A 4 -13.05 2.56 -13.21
N SER A 5 -14.34 2.71 -12.98
CA SER A 5 -15.01 3.98 -13.24
C SER A 5 -14.60 5.09 -12.29
N LEU A 6 -13.93 4.72 -11.20
CA LEU A 6 -13.47 5.66 -10.19
C LEU A 6 -11.98 5.94 -10.28
N VAL A 7 -11.31 5.40 -11.29
CA VAL A 7 -9.90 5.70 -11.57
C VAL A 7 -9.85 6.58 -12.79
N ARG A 8 -9.26 7.76 -12.64
CA ARG A 8 -9.22 8.74 -13.70
C ARG A 8 -7.89 8.69 -14.42
N ASP A 9 -7.94 8.68 -15.75
CA ASP A 9 -6.74 8.71 -16.58
C ASP A 9 -6.34 10.15 -16.84
N ILE A 10 -5.09 10.47 -16.58
CA ILE A 10 -4.54 11.79 -16.87
C ILE A 10 -3.43 11.59 -17.88
N PRO A 11 -3.65 11.94 -19.15
CA PRO A 11 -2.63 11.73 -20.17
C PRO A 11 -1.48 12.73 -20.00
N ASP A 12 -0.32 12.31 -20.46
CA ASP A 12 0.88 13.14 -20.50
C ASP A 12 1.25 13.71 -19.13
N PHE A 13 1.14 12.89 -18.09
CA PHE A 13 1.50 13.28 -16.74
C PHE A 13 2.29 12.13 -16.08
N PRO A 14 3.41 12.42 -15.42
CA PRO A 14 4.07 13.71 -15.26
C PRO A 14 4.88 14.11 -16.50
N LYS A 15 4.93 13.27 -17.49
CA LYS A 15 5.67 13.51 -18.73
C LYS A 15 4.81 13.12 -19.93
N LYS A 16 5.12 13.70 -21.07
CA LYS A 16 4.48 13.33 -22.32
C LYS A 16 4.64 11.83 -22.57
N GLY A 17 3.58 11.19 -23.01
CA GLY A 17 3.57 9.75 -23.32
C GLY A 17 3.24 8.87 -22.14
N ILE A 18 3.09 9.41 -20.95
CA ILE A 18 2.73 8.63 -19.76
C ILE A 18 1.28 8.95 -19.39
N VAL A 19 0.49 7.90 -19.15
CA VAL A 19 -0.86 8.06 -18.63
C VAL A 19 -0.83 7.79 -17.13
N PHE A 20 -1.15 8.79 -16.36
CA PHE A 20 -1.20 8.68 -14.91
C PHE A 20 -2.57 8.20 -14.46
N LYS A 21 -2.61 7.23 -13.58
CA LYS A 21 -3.86 6.70 -13.04
C LYS A 21 -4.16 7.41 -11.72
N ASP A 22 -5.14 8.28 -11.73
CA ASP A 22 -5.51 9.04 -10.55
C ASP A 22 -6.58 8.27 -9.78
N ILE A 23 -6.27 7.87 -8.57
CA ILE A 23 -7.17 7.09 -7.73
C ILE A 23 -7.95 7.96 -6.74
N MET A 24 -7.80 9.27 -6.79
CA MET A 24 -8.47 10.14 -5.83
C MET A 24 -10.00 10.01 -5.85
N PRO A 25 -10.64 9.86 -7.03
CA PRO A 25 -12.08 9.64 -7.02
C PRO A 25 -12.48 8.37 -6.27
N MET A 26 -11.66 7.32 -6.36
CA MET A 26 -11.91 6.08 -5.64
C MET A 26 -11.72 6.27 -4.14
N LEU A 27 -10.69 7.00 -3.75
CA LEU A 27 -10.43 7.25 -2.35
C LEU A 27 -11.49 8.14 -1.71
N GLY A 28 -12.08 9.02 -2.48
CA GLY A 28 -13.12 9.91 -1.99
C GLY A 28 -14.49 9.26 -1.88
N ASP A 29 -14.65 8.06 -2.39
CA ASP A 29 -15.91 7.33 -2.30
C ASP A 29 -15.80 6.35 -1.13
N LYS A 30 -16.65 6.53 -0.13
CA LYS A 30 -16.53 5.74 1.11
C LYS A 30 -16.69 4.25 0.88
N ASP A 31 -17.55 3.86 -0.03
CA ASP A 31 -17.78 2.45 -0.30
C ASP A 31 -16.65 1.83 -1.08
N ALA A 32 -16.09 2.58 -2.04
CA ALA A 32 -14.95 2.11 -2.81
C ALA A 32 -13.71 1.98 -1.94
N LEU A 33 -13.45 2.96 -1.09
CA LEU A 33 -12.31 2.91 -0.19
C LEU A 33 -12.40 1.71 0.73
N ARG A 34 -13.57 1.51 1.33
CA ARG A 34 -13.79 0.35 2.20
C ARG A 34 -13.58 -0.95 1.45
N TYR A 35 -14.15 -1.04 0.26
CA TYR A 35 -14.04 -2.24 -0.55
C TYR A 35 -12.58 -2.61 -0.83
N VAL A 36 -11.78 -1.63 -1.24
CA VAL A 36 -10.38 -1.87 -1.57
C VAL A 36 -9.59 -2.31 -0.34
N VAL A 37 -9.76 -1.62 0.77
CA VAL A 37 -9.04 -1.96 2.00
C VAL A 37 -9.46 -3.35 2.49
N ASP A 38 -10.75 -3.64 2.47
CA ASP A 38 -11.24 -4.94 2.93
C ASP A 38 -10.77 -6.07 2.02
N ALA A 39 -10.70 -5.84 0.71
CA ALA A 39 -10.20 -6.84 -0.22
C ALA A 39 -8.73 -7.18 0.06
N MET A 40 -7.95 -6.19 0.36
CA MET A 40 -6.55 -6.40 0.73
C MET A 40 -6.45 -7.14 2.06
N PHE A 41 -7.26 -6.74 3.04
CA PHE A 41 -7.25 -7.37 4.35
C PHE A 41 -7.63 -8.84 4.26
N VAL A 42 -8.71 -9.16 3.55
CA VAL A 42 -9.21 -10.52 3.46
C VAL A 42 -8.18 -11.45 2.84
N HIS A 43 -7.41 -10.95 1.89
CA HIS A 43 -6.37 -11.75 1.25
C HIS A 43 -5.34 -12.28 2.24
N TYR A 44 -5.08 -11.53 3.31
CA TYR A 44 -4.07 -11.89 4.29
C TYR A 44 -4.65 -12.30 5.64
N PHE A 45 -5.95 -12.29 5.76
CA PHE A 45 -6.60 -12.64 7.02
C PHE A 45 -6.26 -14.06 7.43
N GLY A 46 -5.95 -14.24 8.68
CA GLY A 46 -5.60 -15.56 9.20
C GLY A 46 -4.13 -15.93 9.05
N LYS A 47 -3.36 -15.12 8.34
CA LYS A 47 -1.91 -15.32 8.24
C LYS A 47 -1.22 -14.51 9.32
N ARG A 48 -0.09 -15.00 9.77
CA ARG A 48 0.70 -14.25 10.73
C ARG A 48 1.47 -13.17 10.00
N ILE A 49 1.05 -11.93 10.17
CA ILE A 49 1.69 -10.77 9.58
C ILE A 49 2.12 -9.85 10.71
N ASP A 50 3.41 -9.59 10.82
CA ASP A 50 3.93 -8.70 11.85
C ASP A 50 4.10 -7.28 11.36
N LYS A 51 4.44 -7.11 10.10
CA LYS A 51 4.68 -5.80 9.52
C LYS A 51 4.10 -5.73 8.13
N VAL A 52 3.55 -4.57 7.81
CA VAL A 52 3.14 -4.24 6.46
C VAL A 52 4.12 -3.18 5.96
N VAL A 53 4.73 -3.43 4.81
CA VAL A 53 5.72 -2.54 4.24
C VAL A 53 5.17 -1.95 2.96
N SER A 54 5.26 -0.67 2.80
CA SER A 54 4.79 0.00 1.61
C SER A 54 5.77 1.07 1.17
N ALA A 55 5.87 1.21 -0.15
CA ALA A 55 6.63 2.30 -0.75
C ALA A 55 5.71 3.50 -0.97
N GLU A 56 6.30 4.67 -1.03
CA GLU A 56 5.52 5.85 -1.32
C GLU A 56 5.08 5.86 -2.79
N ALA A 57 4.00 6.52 -3.16
CA ALA A 57 3.19 7.30 -2.21
C ALA A 57 1.87 6.59 -1.95
N ARG A 58 1.39 5.82 -2.90
CA ARG A 58 0.09 5.14 -2.79
C ARG A 58 0.09 4.08 -1.70
N GLY A 59 1.20 3.41 -1.52
CA GLY A 59 1.32 2.41 -0.47
C GLY A 59 1.12 3.00 0.91
N PHE A 60 1.40 4.29 1.07
CA PHE A 60 1.19 4.94 2.35
C PHE A 60 -0.29 5.22 2.62
N ILE A 61 -1.12 5.18 1.60
CA ILE A 61 -2.55 5.32 1.77
C ILE A 61 -3.16 4.02 2.26
N PHE A 62 -2.82 2.92 1.61
CA PHE A 62 -3.43 1.63 1.91
C PHE A 62 -2.69 0.84 2.99
N GLY A 63 -1.38 0.98 3.05
CA GLY A 63 -0.56 0.20 3.96
C GLY A 63 -0.96 0.35 5.43
N PRO A 64 -1.06 1.57 5.94
CA PRO A 64 -1.46 1.75 7.34
C PRO A 64 -2.85 1.22 7.63
N ALA A 65 -3.79 1.38 6.70
CA ALA A 65 -5.14 0.88 6.90
C ALA A 65 -5.17 -0.64 6.98
N VAL A 66 -4.45 -1.31 6.09
CA VAL A 66 -4.37 -2.77 6.10
C VAL A 66 -3.64 -3.25 7.35
N ALA A 67 -2.55 -2.60 7.71
CA ALA A 67 -1.80 -2.96 8.91
C ALA A 67 -2.69 -2.86 10.16
N TYR A 68 -3.45 -1.80 10.25
CA TYR A 68 -4.36 -1.61 11.37
C TYR A 68 -5.35 -2.77 11.49
N HIS A 69 -5.96 -3.15 10.37
CA HIS A 69 -6.91 -4.25 10.36
C HIS A 69 -6.27 -5.61 10.67
N LEU A 70 -5.04 -5.80 10.26
CA LEU A 70 -4.33 -7.06 10.51
C LEU A 70 -3.73 -7.13 11.91
N GLY A 71 -3.72 -6.03 12.64
CA GLY A 71 -3.05 -5.99 13.92
C GLY A 71 -1.53 -6.00 13.77
N ALA A 72 -1.02 -5.46 12.67
CA ALA A 72 0.39 -5.41 12.35
C ALA A 72 0.92 -3.98 12.43
N GLY A 73 2.22 -3.85 12.50
CA GLY A 73 2.87 -2.54 12.39
C GLY A 73 3.04 -2.14 10.94
N PHE A 74 3.40 -0.89 10.72
CA PHE A 74 3.61 -0.37 9.38
C PHE A 74 5.05 0.13 9.24
N VAL A 75 5.68 -0.19 8.11
CA VAL A 75 7.03 0.25 7.80
C VAL A 75 7.02 0.95 6.46
N ALA A 76 7.51 2.18 6.44
CA ALA A 76 7.58 2.96 5.22
C ALA A 76 8.92 2.73 4.52
N VAL A 77 8.88 2.53 3.22
CA VAL A 77 10.09 2.48 2.39
C VAL A 77 10.07 3.70 1.51
N ARG A 78 11.09 4.51 1.61
CA ARG A 78 11.20 5.76 0.87
C ARG A 78 12.56 5.85 0.21
N LYS A 79 12.68 6.77 -0.74
CA LYS A 79 13.96 7.02 -1.40
C LYS A 79 14.99 7.52 -0.40
N PRO A 80 16.27 7.26 -0.65
CA PRO A 80 17.32 7.78 0.22
C PRO A 80 17.17 9.27 0.48
N GLY A 81 17.39 9.67 1.70
CA GLY A 81 17.27 11.08 2.10
C GLY A 81 15.87 11.53 2.46
N LYS A 82 14.86 10.67 2.27
CA LYS A 82 13.49 11.02 2.63
C LYS A 82 13.09 10.57 4.02
N LEU A 83 13.91 9.76 4.65
CA LEU A 83 13.68 9.30 6.02
C LEU A 83 14.77 9.90 6.90
N PRO A 84 14.42 10.32 8.11
CA PRO A 84 15.42 10.86 9.03
C PRO A 84 16.36 9.79 9.58
N LEU A 85 15.93 8.54 9.56
CA LEU A 85 16.72 7.42 10.04
C LEU A 85 16.69 6.32 9.00
N ALA A 86 17.81 5.64 8.82
CA ALA A 86 17.93 4.58 7.84
C ALA A 86 17.73 3.21 8.47
N GLY A 87 16.81 3.11 9.40
CA GLY A 87 16.66 1.86 10.15
C GLY A 87 15.99 0.73 9.44
N VAL A 88 15.24 1.01 8.40
CA VAL A 88 14.43 -0.01 7.76
C VAL A 88 15.27 -1.05 7.04
N GLU A 89 16.23 -0.61 6.27
CA GLU A 89 16.99 -1.51 5.43
C GLU A 89 17.95 -2.39 6.22
N SER A 90 18.16 -2.13 7.48
CA SER A 90 19.08 -2.91 8.25
C SER A 90 18.41 -4.02 9.04
N ARG A 91 17.12 -4.22 8.86
CA ARG A 91 16.37 -5.16 9.68
C ARG A 91 15.46 -6.05 8.87
N PRO A 92 15.94 -7.16 8.41
CA PRO A 92 15.05 -8.15 7.82
C PRO A 92 14.09 -8.64 8.90
N THR A 93 12.82 -8.66 8.60
CA THR A 93 11.78 -9.11 9.52
C THR A 93 10.68 -9.77 8.72
N GLU A 94 9.61 -10.16 9.39
CA GLU A 94 8.46 -10.68 8.69
C GLU A 94 7.76 -9.51 8.04
N ILE A 95 7.85 -9.44 6.75
CA ILE A 95 7.43 -8.29 5.98
C ILE A 95 6.38 -8.68 4.97
N LEU A 96 5.35 -7.86 4.86
CA LEU A 96 4.37 -7.95 3.81
C LEU A 96 4.43 -6.67 3.00
N SER A 97 4.67 -6.80 1.70
CA SER A 97 4.58 -5.68 0.79
C SER A 97 3.18 -5.67 0.21
N ILE A 98 2.55 -4.52 0.21
CA ILE A 98 1.23 -4.39 -0.39
C ILE A 98 1.35 -4.62 -1.87
N GLY A 99 0.62 -5.57 -2.38
CA GLY A 99 0.50 -5.87 -3.79
C GLY A 99 1.04 -7.22 -4.18
N ALA A 100 2.28 -7.45 -4.15
CA ALA A 100 2.82 -8.64 -4.77
C ALA A 100 3.72 -9.49 -3.92
N TRP A 101 4.11 -9.01 -2.79
CA TRP A 101 5.16 -9.71 -2.07
C TRP A 101 4.87 -9.74 -0.58
N HIS A 102 5.09 -10.89 0.02
CA HIS A 102 5.09 -10.98 1.47
C HIS A 102 6.17 -11.96 1.86
N ALA A 103 6.83 -11.69 2.93
CA ALA A 103 7.81 -12.59 3.46
C ALA A 103 7.36 -12.99 4.83
N SER A 104 7.24 -14.23 5.00
CA SER A 104 6.98 -14.76 6.30
C SER A 104 8.27 -15.41 6.71
N THR A 105 9.01 -14.79 7.53
CA THR A 105 10.24 -15.35 7.89
C THR A 105 10.03 -16.06 9.15
N GLY A 106 9.62 -16.87 9.34
CA GLY A 106 9.53 -17.67 10.50
C GLY A 106 9.97 -17.07 11.82
N ALA A 107 10.25 -15.89 11.73
CA ALA A 107 10.63 -15.27 12.99
C ALA A 107 9.40 -14.94 13.77
#